data_341afe24b5a169dbaf85b3c15ffdfa25
#
_entry.id   341afe24b5a169dbaf85b3c15ffdfa25
#
_cell.length_a   1.000
_cell.length_b   1.000
_cell.length_c   1.000
_cell.angle_alpha   90.00
_cell.angle_beta   90.00
_cell.angle_gamma   90.00
#
_symmetry.space_group_name_H-M   'P 1'
#
loop_
_entity.id
_entity.type
_entity.pdbx_description
1 polymer ?
#
loop_
_entity_poly.entity_id
_entity_poly.type
_entity_poly.pdbx_seq_one_letter_code
_entity_poly.pdbx_strand_id
1 'polypeptide(L)'
;MAEAVRRGKPVSEASGRLILVLGDQLTPTLSALVASDPARDRVLMVEAYQEGTYVPHHRKKIAFILSAMRHFRDALTAAGWSVDYITLDDPDNTGTLVGEVQRARLRHGVADVVATEPGEWRLKTQLEAAQVRLLEDDRFLCDHAGFDAWAAGRKQLRMEYFYRDMRRDTGLLMEDGAPTGGKWNFDHDNRKPPRGGLDVPTPASFPPDLITAEVLDLVDRYFPENFGDLRPFWYAVTAADAERAVDHFITAGLPSYGDYQDAMLTDTPFMFHAVIALYLNAGLLDPLAVCRQVEAAYRRGAVAINAAEGFIRQVIGWREYVRGIYWRFMPDYLTRNALNHDRPLPAFYWTGDTDMACLADCIGQTKREAYAHHIQRLMVTGNFAMLAGVEPHQVHEWYLAVYADAYEWVEAPNTLGMSQFADGGVLASKPYAASGNYINKMSNYCRGCRYDVKQRVGPDACPFNFLYWAFLDRHRDRFAGNPRMAQIYRVWDKFADDHQASIRRQATHFLDGLALPAAAE
;
A
#
# COMPACT_ATOMS: atom_id res chain seq x y z
N MET A 1 18.79 -29.62 70.35
CA MET A 1 17.81 -28.85 69.52
C MET A 1 18.55 -28.33 68.33
N ALA A 2 18.39 -28.98 67.18
CA ALA A 2 19.04 -28.63 65.92
C ALA A 2 18.00 -27.97 65.04
N GLU A 3 18.26 -26.72 64.74
CA GLU A 3 17.46 -25.85 63.84
C GLU A 3 17.63 -26.27 62.42
N ALA A 4 16.57 -26.74 61.79
CA ALA A 4 16.55 -27.12 60.36
C ALA A 4 16.51 -25.87 59.49
N VAL A 5 17.63 -25.54 58.87
CA VAL A 5 17.73 -24.54 57.78
C VAL A 5 16.90 -25.04 56.59
N ARG A 6 15.74 -24.42 56.37
CA ARG A 6 14.96 -24.57 55.10
C ARG A 6 15.77 -24.06 53.95
N ARG A 7 16.30 -24.96 53.13
CA ARG A 7 16.83 -24.63 51.80
C ARG A 7 15.69 -24.08 50.94
N GLY A 8 15.79 -22.81 50.56
CA GLY A 8 14.91 -22.21 49.59
C GLY A 8 14.93 -23.04 48.30
N LYS A 9 13.77 -23.25 47.69
CA LYS A 9 13.65 -23.82 46.34
C LYS A 9 14.50 -22.97 45.38
N PRO A 10 15.23 -23.59 44.45
CA PRO A 10 15.92 -22.82 43.41
C PRO A 10 14.88 -21.96 42.69
N VAL A 11 15.23 -20.69 42.47
CA VAL A 11 14.51 -19.79 41.59
C VAL A 11 14.40 -20.53 40.25
N SER A 12 13.19 -20.78 39.76
CA SER A 12 12.97 -21.42 38.48
C SER A 12 13.79 -20.66 37.45
N GLU A 13 14.61 -21.35 36.67
CA GLU A 13 15.20 -20.82 35.46
C GLU A 13 14.08 -20.10 34.71
N ALA A 14 14.29 -18.82 34.37
CA ALA A 14 13.28 -18.02 33.69
C ALA A 14 12.88 -18.79 32.41
N SER A 15 11.62 -19.23 32.38
CA SER A 15 11.07 -19.88 31.19
C SER A 15 11.29 -18.94 30.00
N GLY A 16 11.75 -19.47 28.84
CA GLY A 16 11.93 -18.70 27.62
C GLY A 16 10.64 -17.95 27.24
N ARG A 17 10.74 -17.03 26.31
CA ARG A 17 9.61 -16.24 25.78
C ARG A 17 9.10 -16.80 24.46
N LEU A 18 7.84 -16.50 24.13
CA LEU A 18 7.35 -16.62 22.75
C LEU A 18 7.57 -15.29 22.02
N ILE A 19 8.04 -15.38 20.78
CA ILE A 19 8.22 -14.26 19.88
C ILE A 19 7.24 -14.44 18.73
N LEU A 20 6.17 -13.64 18.70
CA LEU A 20 5.23 -13.67 17.59
C LEU A 20 5.81 -12.86 16.42
N VAL A 21 5.97 -13.52 15.27
CA VAL A 21 6.38 -12.90 14.01
C VAL A 21 5.20 -12.93 13.04
N LEU A 22 4.79 -11.75 12.56
CA LEU A 22 3.66 -11.59 11.64
C LEU A 22 4.09 -11.76 10.18
N GLY A 23 3.11 -12.01 9.30
CA GLY A 23 3.36 -12.27 7.88
C GLY A 23 3.92 -11.09 7.08
N ASP A 24 3.85 -9.89 7.62
CA ASP A 24 4.45 -8.66 7.04
C ASP A 24 5.76 -8.23 7.74
N GLN A 25 6.39 -9.10 8.56
CA GLN A 25 7.54 -8.77 9.40
C GLN A 25 8.73 -9.73 9.17
N LEU A 26 8.99 -10.08 7.91
CA LEU A 26 9.89 -11.16 7.53
C LEU A 26 11.36 -10.70 7.36
N THR A 27 11.94 -10.18 8.44
CA THR A 27 13.36 -9.79 8.50
C THR A 27 14.04 -10.32 9.77
N PRO A 28 15.29 -10.81 9.69
CA PRO A 28 16.02 -11.27 10.86
C PRO A 28 16.42 -10.13 11.82
N THR A 29 16.38 -8.88 11.38
CA THR A 29 16.67 -7.69 12.18
C THR A 29 15.46 -7.15 12.92
N LEU A 30 14.32 -7.84 12.90
CA LEU A 30 13.08 -7.44 13.56
C LEU A 30 13.30 -7.20 15.06
N SER A 31 12.83 -6.08 15.62
CA SER A 31 13.06 -5.68 17.02
C SER A 31 12.76 -6.78 18.02
N ALA A 32 11.69 -7.54 17.82
CA ALA A 32 11.33 -8.66 18.70
C ALA A 32 12.33 -9.83 18.62
N LEU A 33 12.93 -10.10 17.45
CA LEU A 33 13.97 -11.12 17.29
C LEU A 33 15.30 -10.65 17.89
N VAL A 34 15.71 -9.41 17.59
CA VAL A 34 16.96 -8.82 18.10
C VAL A 34 16.97 -8.73 19.63
N ALA A 35 15.83 -8.46 20.24
CA ALA A 35 15.68 -8.39 21.70
C ALA A 35 15.58 -9.76 22.38
N SER A 36 15.78 -10.88 21.65
CA SER A 36 15.54 -12.24 22.12
C SER A 36 16.75 -13.15 21.94
N ASP A 37 16.75 -14.30 22.61
CA ASP A 37 17.87 -15.25 22.63
C ASP A 37 17.43 -16.60 22.00
N PRO A 38 17.98 -16.99 20.84
CA PRO A 38 17.60 -18.24 20.16
C PRO A 38 17.79 -19.50 21.02
N ALA A 39 18.68 -19.46 22.02
CA ALA A 39 18.93 -20.61 22.89
C ALA A 39 17.80 -20.86 23.92
N ARG A 40 16.96 -19.85 24.19
CA ARG A 40 15.93 -19.91 25.23
C ARG A 40 14.53 -19.59 24.73
N ASP A 41 14.46 -18.65 23.78
CA ASP A 41 13.19 -18.11 23.30
C ASP A 41 12.72 -18.89 22.06
N ARG A 42 11.42 -18.91 21.82
CA ARG A 42 10.81 -19.64 20.70
C ARG A 42 10.03 -18.69 19.81
N VAL A 43 10.21 -18.79 18.51
CA VAL A 43 9.42 -18.05 17.53
C VAL A 43 8.10 -18.75 17.28
N LEU A 44 7.00 -17.99 17.26
CA LEU A 44 5.67 -18.42 16.83
C LEU A 44 5.35 -17.71 15.51
N MET A 45 5.00 -18.48 14.47
CA MET A 45 4.48 -17.98 13.21
C MET A 45 3.19 -18.73 12.85
N VAL A 46 2.18 -18.03 12.38
CA VAL A 46 0.84 -18.57 12.21
C VAL A 46 0.26 -18.18 10.84
N GLU A 47 -0.16 -19.14 10.06
CA GLU A 47 -1.04 -18.94 8.90
C GLU A 47 -2.49 -18.87 9.38
N ALA A 48 -2.94 -17.67 9.76
CA ALA A 48 -4.29 -17.46 10.30
C ALA A 48 -5.30 -17.22 9.17
N TYR A 49 -6.36 -18.02 9.11
CA TYR A 49 -7.42 -17.90 8.11
C TYR A 49 -8.09 -16.51 8.13
N GLN A 50 -8.29 -15.95 9.32
CA GLN A 50 -8.88 -14.62 9.51
C GLN A 50 -8.11 -13.52 8.77
N GLU A 51 -6.77 -13.63 8.72
CA GLU A 51 -5.93 -12.61 8.04
C GLU A 51 -6.06 -12.64 6.51
N GLY A 52 -6.58 -13.71 5.94
CA GLY A 52 -6.90 -13.80 4.52
C GLY A 52 -8.35 -13.42 4.17
N THR A 53 -9.22 -13.24 5.18
CA THR A 53 -10.68 -13.16 4.97
C THR A 53 -11.39 -11.98 5.64
N TYR A 54 -10.74 -11.22 6.53
CA TYR A 54 -11.36 -10.02 7.12
C TYR A 54 -11.70 -8.94 6.07
N VAL A 55 -10.95 -8.90 4.98
CA VAL A 55 -11.33 -8.40 3.66
C VAL A 55 -10.98 -9.48 2.63
N PRO A 56 -11.65 -9.57 1.47
CA PRO A 56 -11.39 -10.64 0.49
C PRO A 56 -10.07 -10.39 -0.26
N HIS A 57 -8.95 -10.60 0.43
CA HIS A 57 -7.62 -10.34 -0.12
C HIS A 57 -7.39 -11.07 -1.43
N HIS A 58 -6.66 -10.42 -2.34
CA HIS A 58 -6.25 -11.00 -3.62
C HIS A 58 -5.47 -12.30 -3.40
N ARG A 59 -5.83 -13.35 -4.16
CA ARG A 59 -5.24 -14.69 -4.03
C ARG A 59 -3.72 -14.70 -4.16
N LYS A 60 -3.14 -13.88 -5.07
CA LYS A 60 -1.67 -13.70 -5.17
C LYS A 60 -1.05 -13.07 -3.93
N LYS A 61 -1.75 -12.13 -3.26
CA LYS A 61 -1.27 -11.53 -2.01
C LYS A 61 -1.17 -12.58 -0.90
N ILE A 62 -2.21 -13.39 -0.75
CA ILE A 62 -2.22 -14.48 0.24
C ILE A 62 -1.09 -15.48 -0.07
N ALA A 63 -0.98 -15.92 -1.33
CA ALA A 63 0.08 -16.84 -1.74
C ALA A 63 1.49 -16.27 -1.52
N PHE A 64 1.70 -14.98 -1.79
CA PHE A 64 2.96 -14.30 -1.53
C PHE A 64 3.32 -14.33 -0.04
N ILE A 65 2.39 -13.90 0.83
CA ILE A 65 2.64 -13.82 2.27
C ILE A 65 2.93 -15.20 2.84
N LEU A 66 2.09 -16.20 2.55
CA LEU A 66 2.27 -17.56 3.09
C LEU A 66 3.56 -18.21 2.59
N SER A 67 3.91 -18.04 1.30
CA SER A 67 5.18 -18.54 0.76
C SER A 67 6.37 -17.88 1.42
N ALA A 68 6.36 -16.55 1.55
CA ALA A 68 7.45 -15.81 2.19
C ALA A 68 7.58 -16.17 3.68
N MET A 69 6.48 -16.39 4.40
CA MET A 69 6.49 -16.88 5.79
C MET A 69 7.15 -18.25 5.92
N ARG A 70 6.84 -19.20 5.03
CA ARG A 70 7.43 -20.55 5.06
C ARG A 70 8.93 -20.51 4.79
N HIS A 71 9.38 -19.71 3.83
CA HIS A 71 10.81 -19.49 3.57
C HIS A 71 11.51 -18.81 4.76
N PHE A 72 10.85 -17.83 5.38
CA PHE A 72 11.43 -17.17 6.55
C PHE A 72 11.53 -18.09 7.77
N ARG A 73 10.53 -18.96 8.00
CA ARG A 73 10.60 -20.05 8.98
C ARG A 73 11.86 -20.90 8.78
N ASP A 74 12.14 -21.32 7.54
CA ASP A 74 13.29 -22.16 7.23
C ASP A 74 14.61 -21.39 7.46
N ALA A 75 14.65 -20.11 7.11
CA ALA A 75 15.79 -19.24 7.38
C ALA A 75 16.05 -19.07 8.88
N LEU A 76 15.01 -18.84 9.69
CA LEU A 76 15.12 -18.75 11.15
C LEU A 76 15.60 -20.09 11.76
N THR A 77 15.05 -21.21 11.28
CA THR A 77 15.47 -22.54 11.75
C THR A 77 16.94 -22.79 11.42
N ALA A 78 17.39 -22.45 10.22
CA ALA A 78 18.81 -22.54 9.82
C ALA A 78 19.71 -21.62 10.64
N ALA A 79 19.19 -20.49 11.13
CA ALA A 79 19.89 -19.57 12.04
C ALA A 79 19.86 -20.02 13.51
N GLY A 80 19.30 -21.20 13.82
CA GLY A 80 19.31 -21.79 15.16
C GLY A 80 18.10 -21.45 16.05
N TRP A 81 17.06 -20.79 15.49
CA TRP A 81 15.83 -20.55 16.22
C TRP A 81 14.96 -21.81 16.33
N SER A 82 14.34 -22.01 17.49
CA SER A 82 13.22 -22.93 17.64
C SER A 82 11.94 -22.26 17.13
N VAL A 83 11.40 -22.72 16.01
CA VAL A 83 10.22 -22.14 15.38
C VAL A 83 9.02 -23.05 15.55
N ASP A 84 7.95 -22.53 16.18
CA ASP A 84 6.62 -23.12 16.23
C ASP A 84 5.81 -22.51 15.09
N TYR A 85 5.66 -23.26 14.00
CA TYR A 85 4.97 -22.80 12.80
C TYR A 85 3.63 -23.52 12.63
N ILE A 86 2.54 -22.75 12.63
CA ILE A 86 1.18 -23.27 12.50
C ILE A 86 0.72 -23.05 11.06
N THR A 87 0.56 -24.12 10.30
CA THR A 87 0.08 -24.07 8.92
C THR A 87 -1.43 -23.84 8.88
N LEU A 88 -1.93 -23.33 7.76
CA LEU A 88 -3.36 -23.06 7.55
C LEU A 88 -4.20 -24.34 7.62
N ASP A 89 -3.65 -25.48 7.18
CA ASP A 89 -4.29 -26.79 7.17
C ASP A 89 -3.99 -27.66 8.42
N ASP A 90 -3.33 -27.11 9.44
CA ASP A 90 -3.21 -27.77 10.75
C ASP A 90 -4.63 -27.97 11.32
N PRO A 91 -5.04 -29.21 11.61
CA PRO A 91 -6.40 -29.51 12.09
C PRO A 91 -6.74 -28.81 13.43
N ASP A 92 -5.74 -28.42 14.19
CA ASP A 92 -5.90 -27.71 15.46
C ASP A 92 -5.75 -26.19 15.32
N ASN A 93 -5.52 -25.65 14.12
CA ASN A 93 -5.40 -24.22 13.89
C ASN A 93 -6.73 -23.52 14.21
N THR A 94 -6.68 -22.56 15.13
CA THR A 94 -7.86 -21.79 15.59
C THR A 94 -8.34 -20.75 14.56
N GLY A 95 -7.60 -20.55 13.48
CA GLY A 95 -7.88 -19.58 12.44
C GLY A 95 -7.57 -18.13 12.80
N THR A 96 -7.09 -17.85 14.02
CA THR A 96 -6.81 -16.49 14.52
C THR A 96 -5.44 -16.39 15.18
N LEU A 97 -4.77 -15.22 15.02
CA LEU A 97 -3.47 -14.97 15.67
C LEU A 97 -3.56 -15.07 17.20
N VAL A 98 -4.57 -14.44 17.79
CA VAL A 98 -4.75 -14.44 19.27
C VAL A 98 -5.04 -15.84 19.80
N GLY A 99 -5.86 -16.62 19.09
CA GLY A 99 -6.14 -18.02 19.45
C GLY A 99 -4.86 -18.86 19.48
N GLU A 100 -4.01 -18.72 18.48
CA GLU A 100 -2.74 -19.46 18.41
C GLU A 100 -1.71 -18.98 19.45
N VAL A 101 -1.67 -17.69 19.77
CA VAL A 101 -0.85 -17.18 20.88
C VAL A 101 -1.26 -17.83 22.20
N GLN A 102 -2.56 -17.94 22.47
CA GLN A 102 -3.05 -18.58 23.70
C GLN A 102 -2.76 -20.09 23.71
N ARG A 103 -2.96 -20.77 22.56
CA ARG A 103 -2.66 -22.19 22.40
C ARG A 103 -1.15 -22.46 22.58
N ALA A 104 -0.28 -21.62 22.03
CA ALA A 104 1.16 -21.74 22.18
C ALA A 104 1.64 -21.48 23.62
N ARG A 105 1.05 -20.51 24.32
CA ARG A 105 1.30 -20.30 25.76
C ARG A 105 1.07 -21.58 26.59
N LEU A 106 -0.05 -22.22 26.35
CA LEU A 106 -0.40 -23.47 27.06
C LEU A 106 0.54 -24.62 26.69
N ARG A 107 0.82 -24.80 25.37
CA ARG A 107 1.67 -25.87 24.86
C ARG A 107 3.10 -25.80 25.38
N HIS A 108 3.65 -24.59 25.47
CA HIS A 108 5.05 -24.37 25.87
C HIS A 108 5.20 -23.95 27.35
N GLY A 109 4.10 -23.76 28.08
CA GLY A 109 4.14 -23.32 29.50
C GLY A 109 4.75 -21.92 29.65
N VAL A 110 4.60 -21.03 28.66
CA VAL A 110 5.23 -19.71 28.60
C VAL A 110 4.16 -18.63 28.75
N ALA A 111 4.36 -17.69 29.67
CA ALA A 111 3.44 -16.57 29.86
C ALA A 111 3.84 -15.32 29.07
N ASP A 112 5.15 -15.05 28.95
CA ASP A 112 5.66 -13.84 28.27
C ASP A 112 5.67 -14.03 26.75
N VAL A 113 4.90 -13.18 26.05
CA VAL A 113 4.87 -13.13 24.58
C VAL A 113 5.25 -11.73 24.14
N VAL A 114 6.20 -11.65 23.22
CA VAL A 114 6.66 -10.40 22.61
C VAL A 114 6.43 -10.43 21.11
N ALA A 115 6.06 -9.29 20.55
CA ALA A 115 5.99 -9.07 19.11
C ALA A 115 6.52 -7.69 18.76
N THR A 116 6.94 -7.50 17.53
CA THR A 116 7.10 -6.14 16.97
C THR A 116 5.70 -5.59 16.69
N GLU A 117 5.49 -4.29 16.89
CA GLU A 117 4.23 -3.61 16.65
C GLU A 117 3.70 -3.93 15.24
N PRO A 118 2.44 -4.39 15.10
CA PRO A 118 1.85 -4.70 13.79
C PRO A 118 1.59 -3.42 13.00
N GLY A 119 1.52 -3.54 11.67
CA GLY A 119 1.19 -2.42 10.77
C GLY A 119 -0.28 -2.00 10.78
N GLU A 120 -1.14 -2.65 11.58
CA GLU A 120 -2.58 -2.43 11.63
C GLU A 120 -3.09 -2.15 13.03
N TRP A 121 -3.93 -1.12 13.17
CA TRP A 121 -4.55 -0.77 14.44
C TRP A 121 -5.39 -1.90 15.02
N ARG A 122 -6.13 -2.60 14.19
CA ARG A 122 -6.93 -3.77 14.55
C ARG A 122 -6.09 -4.82 15.27
N LEU A 123 -4.99 -5.23 14.64
CA LEU A 123 -4.08 -6.24 15.22
C LEU A 123 -3.38 -5.73 16.48
N LYS A 124 -2.92 -4.47 16.49
CA LYS A 124 -2.33 -3.86 17.69
C LYS A 124 -3.27 -3.99 18.88
N THR A 125 -4.52 -3.56 18.72
CA THR A 125 -5.53 -3.61 19.79
C THR A 125 -5.81 -5.05 20.25
N GLN A 126 -5.90 -6.00 19.32
CA GLN A 126 -6.13 -7.41 19.63
C GLN A 126 -4.95 -8.05 20.40
N LEU A 127 -3.72 -7.77 19.99
CA LEU A 127 -2.52 -8.30 20.62
C LEU A 127 -2.30 -7.70 22.02
N GLU A 128 -2.54 -6.40 22.19
CA GLU A 128 -2.49 -5.73 23.50
C GLU A 128 -3.54 -6.31 24.45
N ALA A 129 -4.77 -6.52 23.99
CA ALA A 129 -5.84 -7.17 24.79
C ALA A 129 -5.48 -8.62 25.16
N ALA A 130 -4.73 -9.32 24.31
CA ALA A 130 -4.18 -10.65 24.57
C ALA A 130 -2.90 -10.62 25.42
N GLN A 131 -2.51 -9.48 25.97
CA GLN A 131 -1.31 -9.29 26.79
C GLN A 131 -0.01 -9.72 26.07
N VAL A 132 0.09 -9.43 24.77
CA VAL A 132 1.34 -9.50 24.02
C VAL A 132 2.07 -8.18 24.20
N ARG A 133 3.34 -8.25 24.61
CA ARG A 133 4.18 -7.05 24.74
C ARG A 133 4.70 -6.62 23.38
N LEU A 134 4.34 -5.43 22.93
CA LEU A 134 4.74 -4.88 21.66
C LEU A 134 6.03 -4.06 21.79
N LEU A 135 6.97 -4.30 20.88
CA LEU A 135 8.18 -3.51 20.68
C LEU A 135 7.98 -2.62 19.45
N GLU A 136 8.71 -1.53 19.39
CA GLU A 136 8.64 -0.62 18.24
C GLU A 136 9.06 -1.31 16.94
N ASP A 137 8.41 -0.93 15.83
CA ASP A 137 8.73 -1.42 14.50
C ASP A 137 9.89 -0.61 13.92
N ASP A 138 11.09 -1.18 13.99
CA ASP A 138 12.37 -0.60 13.57
C ASP A 138 12.68 -0.77 12.06
N ARG A 139 11.74 -1.31 11.28
CA ARG A 139 11.81 -1.36 9.81
C ARG A 139 11.52 0.00 9.14
N PHE A 140 11.23 1.01 9.93
CA PHE A 140 10.97 2.38 9.51
C PHE A 140 12.07 3.31 9.99
N LEU A 141 12.33 4.36 9.20
CA LEU A 141 13.41 5.32 9.48
C LEU A 141 12.98 6.42 10.43
N CYS A 142 11.68 6.66 10.56
CA CYS A 142 11.09 7.63 11.47
C CYS A 142 10.15 6.91 12.43
N ASP A 143 10.48 6.93 13.72
CA ASP A 143 9.62 6.38 14.77
C ASP A 143 8.38 7.27 15.04
N HIS A 144 7.45 6.77 15.85
CA HIS A 144 6.23 7.52 16.19
C HIS A 144 6.53 8.84 16.88
N ALA A 145 7.47 8.84 17.84
CA ALA A 145 7.84 10.01 18.60
C ALA A 145 8.50 11.07 17.71
N GLY A 146 9.36 10.65 16.79
CA GLY A 146 10.00 11.53 15.80
C GLY A 146 9.00 12.18 14.87
N PHE A 147 8.03 11.41 14.36
CA PHE A 147 6.98 11.99 13.53
C PHE A 147 6.08 12.94 14.31
N ASP A 148 5.72 12.62 15.54
CA ASP A 148 4.91 13.48 16.40
C ASP A 148 5.63 14.77 16.75
N ALA A 149 6.93 14.72 17.06
CA ALA A 149 7.76 15.88 17.28
C ALA A 149 7.85 16.75 16.01
N TRP A 150 8.04 16.12 14.84
CA TRP A 150 8.03 16.84 13.56
C TRP A 150 6.68 17.52 13.28
N ALA A 151 5.56 16.84 13.56
CA ALA A 151 4.22 17.35 13.30
C ALA A 151 3.77 18.43 14.31
N ALA A 152 4.37 18.49 15.50
CA ALA A 152 3.96 19.39 16.58
C ALA A 152 4.02 20.86 16.15
N GLY A 153 2.96 21.61 16.43
CA GLY A 153 2.84 23.05 16.13
C GLY A 153 2.69 23.40 14.65
N ARG A 154 2.74 22.44 13.73
CA ARG A 154 2.55 22.70 12.30
C ARG A 154 1.06 22.86 11.97
N LYS A 155 0.69 23.96 11.34
CA LYS A 155 -0.70 24.19 10.87
C LYS A 155 -1.08 23.28 9.69
N GLN A 156 -0.11 22.89 8.90
CA GLN A 156 -0.28 21.99 7.74
C GLN A 156 0.86 20.99 7.72
N LEU A 157 0.52 19.75 7.66
CA LEU A 157 1.47 18.67 7.43
C LEU A 157 1.69 18.57 5.91
N ARG A 158 2.94 18.69 5.47
CA ARG A 158 3.30 18.59 4.05
C ARG A 158 4.47 17.63 3.92
N MET A 159 4.27 16.57 3.15
CA MET A 159 5.28 15.56 2.87
C MET A 159 6.59 16.18 2.35
N GLU A 160 6.54 17.20 1.52
CA GLU A 160 7.73 17.88 1.00
C GLU A 160 8.68 18.39 2.10
N TYR A 161 8.17 18.92 3.22
CA TYR A 161 9.01 19.36 4.32
C TYR A 161 9.54 18.22 5.16
N PHE A 162 8.71 17.20 5.39
CA PHE A 162 9.11 15.97 6.04
C PHE A 162 10.25 15.28 5.26
N TYR A 163 10.08 15.14 3.96
CA TYR A 163 11.10 14.57 3.08
C TYR A 163 12.44 15.29 3.11
N ARG A 164 12.43 16.65 3.19
CA ARG A 164 13.67 17.43 3.33
C ARG A 164 14.41 17.09 4.61
N ASP A 165 13.68 16.94 5.71
CA ASP A 165 14.26 16.54 6.99
C ASP A 165 14.79 15.10 6.91
N MET A 166 14.02 14.15 6.38
CA MET A 166 14.49 12.79 6.14
C MET A 166 15.74 12.70 5.26
N ARG A 167 15.87 13.54 4.23
CA ARG A 167 17.11 13.62 3.43
C ARG A 167 18.31 14.09 4.25
N ARG A 168 18.13 15.05 5.15
CA ARG A 168 19.20 15.51 6.04
C ARG A 168 19.62 14.42 7.01
N ASP A 169 18.64 13.74 7.59
CA ASP A 169 18.87 12.69 8.61
C ASP A 169 19.55 11.44 8.01
N THR A 170 19.16 11.05 6.80
CA THR A 170 19.73 9.88 6.11
C THR A 170 20.99 10.18 5.31
N GLY A 171 21.25 11.45 4.98
CA GLY A 171 22.32 11.88 4.09
C GLY A 171 22.09 11.59 2.61
N LEU A 172 20.94 11.00 2.23
CA LEU A 172 20.65 10.61 0.85
C LEU A 172 20.50 11.80 -0.09
N LEU A 173 21.24 11.78 -1.21
CA LEU A 173 21.32 12.83 -2.21
C LEU A 173 21.65 14.20 -1.59
N MET A 174 22.54 14.21 -0.58
CA MET A 174 23.06 15.42 0.04
C MET A 174 24.56 15.61 -0.27
N GLU A 175 24.97 16.86 -0.44
CA GLU A 175 26.36 17.28 -0.66
C GLU A 175 26.59 18.57 0.13
N ASP A 176 27.58 18.58 1.02
CA ASP A 176 27.96 19.75 1.85
C ASP A 176 26.78 20.43 2.55
N GLY A 177 25.81 19.62 3.06
CA GLY A 177 24.61 20.09 3.74
C GLY A 177 23.51 20.63 2.81
N ALA A 178 23.71 20.62 1.49
CA ALA A 178 22.76 21.03 0.47
C ALA A 178 22.22 19.83 -0.31
N PRO A 179 21.02 19.93 -0.91
CA PRO A 179 20.50 18.86 -1.77
C PRO A 179 21.32 18.77 -3.06
N THR A 180 21.72 17.54 -3.43
CA THR A 180 22.40 17.24 -4.70
C THR A 180 21.61 17.79 -5.87
N GLY A 181 22.29 18.43 -6.83
CA GLY A 181 21.68 19.11 -7.96
C GLY A 181 20.96 20.42 -7.63
N GLY A 182 21.13 20.96 -6.41
CA GLY A 182 20.62 22.28 -5.99
C GLY A 182 19.11 22.36 -5.77
N LYS A 183 18.38 21.24 -5.88
CA LYS A 183 16.92 21.20 -5.71
C LYS A 183 16.50 20.09 -4.75
N TRP A 184 15.42 20.35 -3.98
CA TRP A 184 14.87 19.36 -3.07
C TRP A 184 14.06 18.26 -3.78
N ASN A 185 13.44 18.55 -4.93
CA ASN A 185 12.76 17.57 -5.76
C ASN A 185 12.84 17.93 -7.25
N PHE A 186 12.63 16.95 -8.10
CA PHE A 186 12.63 17.02 -9.56
C PHE A 186 11.29 16.57 -10.16
N ASP A 187 10.20 16.60 -9.40
CA ASP A 187 8.87 16.12 -9.78
C ASP A 187 8.32 16.75 -11.10
N HIS A 188 8.69 17.99 -11.37
CA HIS A 188 8.31 18.66 -12.62
C HIS A 188 8.87 17.93 -13.87
N ASP A 189 10.04 17.31 -13.75
CA ASP A 189 10.72 16.65 -14.87
C ASP A 189 10.19 15.22 -15.10
N ASN A 190 9.35 14.70 -14.18
CA ASN A 190 8.90 13.31 -14.09
C ASN A 190 7.49 13.07 -14.68
N ARG A 191 7.00 13.92 -15.61
CA ARG A 191 5.62 13.90 -16.10
C ARG A 191 5.53 13.86 -17.61
N LYS A 192 6.43 13.12 -18.27
CA LYS A 192 6.37 12.94 -19.72
C LYS A 192 5.21 12.01 -20.08
N PRO A 193 4.37 12.38 -21.05
CA PRO A 193 3.36 11.47 -21.57
C PRO A 193 4.02 10.30 -22.32
N PRO A 194 3.35 9.14 -22.39
CA PRO A 194 3.89 8.00 -23.10
C PRO A 194 4.03 8.32 -24.60
N ARG A 195 5.14 7.89 -25.20
CA ARG A 195 5.38 7.98 -26.65
C ARG A 195 5.26 6.60 -27.27
N GLY A 196 4.96 6.52 -28.56
CA GLY A 196 5.03 5.24 -29.27
C GLY A 196 6.45 4.69 -29.31
N GLY A 197 6.59 3.36 -29.25
CA GLY A 197 7.88 2.68 -29.34
C GLY A 197 8.75 2.73 -28.07
N LEU A 198 8.15 2.93 -26.90
CA LEU A 198 8.85 2.74 -25.63
C LEU A 198 9.20 1.26 -25.46
N ASP A 199 10.47 0.99 -25.21
CA ASP A 199 10.94 -0.34 -24.80
C ASP A 199 10.78 -0.42 -23.27
N VAL A 200 9.66 -1.03 -22.82
CA VAL A 200 9.31 -1.14 -21.41
C VAL A 200 9.76 -2.51 -20.89
N PRO A 201 10.64 -2.56 -19.89
CA PRO A 201 11.13 -3.83 -19.36
C PRO A 201 10.01 -4.56 -18.62
N THR A 202 10.04 -5.90 -18.67
CA THR A 202 9.25 -6.73 -17.76
C THR A 202 9.92 -6.78 -16.39
N PRO A 203 9.16 -6.79 -15.28
CA PRO A 203 9.73 -7.03 -13.96
C PRO A 203 10.49 -8.36 -13.88
N ALA A 204 11.43 -8.45 -12.93
CA ALA A 204 12.06 -9.73 -12.62
C ALA A 204 11.00 -10.75 -12.19
N SER A 205 11.11 -11.97 -12.69
CA SER A 205 10.15 -13.05 -12.46
C SER A 205 10.84 -14.24 -11.82
N PHE A 206 10.19 -14.81 -10.80
CA PHE A 206 10.69 -15.92 -10.01
C PHE A 206 9.68 -17.06 -10.10
N PRO A 207 10.03 -18.18 -10.76
CA PRO A 207 9.13 -19.31 -10.84
C PRO A 207 8.89 -19.92 -9.46
N PRO A 208 7.66 -20.40 -9.16
CA PRO A 208 7.38 -21.08 -7.91
C PRO A 208 8.30 -22.28 -7.67
N ASP A 209 8.91 -22.34 -6.50
CA ASP A 209 9.59 -23.51 -5.99
C ASP A 209 8.59 -24.50 -5.34
N LEU A 210 9.09 -25.57 -4.71
CA LEU A 210 8.24 -26.58 -4.10
C LEU A 210 7.36 -26.01 -2.98
N ILE A 211 7.90 -25.17 -2.12
CA ILE A 211 7.17 -24.53 -1.02
C ILE A 211 6.06 -23.62 -1.58
N THR A 212 6.40 -22.80 -2.55
CA THR A 212 5.45 -21.90 -3.20
C THR A 212 4.36 -22.68 -3.96
N ALA A 213 4.72 -23.79 -4.62
CA ALA A 213 3.75 -24.63 -5.32
C ALA A 213 2.70 -25.25 -4.34
N GLU A 214 3.15 -25.76 -3.19
CA GLU A 214 2.26 -26.24 -2.12
C GLU A 214 1.34 -25.14 -1.60
N VAL A 215 1.85 -23.93 -1.41
CA VAL A 215 1.05 -22.77 -0.98
C VAL A 215 0.03 -22.37 -2.04
N LEU A 216 0.37 -22.41 -3.32
CA LEU A 216 -0.59 -22.13 -4.39
C LEU A 216 -1.77 -23.11 -4.37
N ASP A 217 -1.51 -24.40 -4.15
CA ASP A 217 -2.55 -25.41 -4.04
C ASP A 217 -3.39 -25.26 -2.75
N LEU A 218 -2.75 -24.77 -1.67
CA LEU A 218 -3.43 -24.43 -0.42
C LEU A 218 -4.38 -23.24 -0.62
N VAL A 219 -3.94 -22.18 -1.28
CA VAL A 219 -4.76 -21.00 -1.58
C VAL A 219 -5.94 -21.35 -2.50
N ASP A 220 -5.76 -22.23 -3.48
CA ASP A 220 -6.88 -22.73 -4.31
C ASP A 220 -7.96 -23.44 -3.49
N ARG A 221 -7.57 -24.16 -2.43
CA ARG A 221 -8.50 -24.89 -1.56
C ARG A 221 -9.22 -24.01 -0.54
N TYR A 222 -8.50 -23.09 0.09
CA TYR A 222 -9.01 -22.31 1.24
C TYR A 222 -9.59 -20.95 0.86
N PHE A 223 -9.18 -20.39 -0.30
CA PHE A 223 -9.60 -19.06 -0.74
C PHE A 223 -10.08 -19.04 -2.20
N PRO A 224 -10.99 -19.98 -2.60
CA PRO A 224 -11.43 -20.09 -3.98
C PRO A 224 -12.21 -18.86 -4.46
N GLU A 225 -12.98 -18.22 -3.56
CA GLU A 225 -13.85 -17.09 -3.86
C GLU A 225 -13.17 -15.71 -3.68
N ASN A 226 -11.93 -15.69 -3.18
CA ASN A 226 -11.19 -14.46 -3.03
C ASN A 226 -10.84 -13.82 -4.39
N PHE A 227 -10.73 -12.50 -4.41
CA PHE A 227 -10.50 -11.72 -5.62
C PHE A 227 -9.19 -12.10 -6.32
N GLY A 228 -9.23 -12.08 -7.66
CA GLY A 228 -8.08 -12.08 -8.54
C GLY A 228 -7.54 -13.46 -8.94
N ASP A 229 -6.70 -13.43 -9.97
CA ASP A 229 -6.10 -14.61 -10.56
C ASP A 229 -4.88 -15.05 -9.74
N LEU A 230 -4.83 -16.32 -9.35
CA LEU A 230 -3.69 -16.85 -8.60
C LEU A 230 -2.47 -17.11 -9.50
N ARG A 231 -2.71 -17.58 -10.73
CA ARG A 231 -1.66 -17.94 -11.68
C ARG A 231 -1.71 -17.05 -12.93
N PRO A 232 -0.56 -16.78 -13.58
CA PRO A 232 0.80 -17.18 -13.18
C PRO A 232 1.24 -16.43 -11.92
N PHE A 233 1.93 -17.12 -11.01
CA PHE A 233 2.59 -16.52 -9.85
C PHE A 233 4.08 -16.33 -10.17
N TRP A 234 4.62 -15.14 -9.86
CA TRP A 234 5.98 -14.77 -10.28
C TRP A 234 6.73 -13.89 -9.26
N TYR A 235 6.16 -13.66 -8.09
CA TYR A 235 6.80 -12.82 -7.07
C TYR A 235 8.01 -13.50 -6.43
N ALA A 236 9.00 -12.69 -6.00
CA ALA A 236 10.01 -13.14 -5.08
C ALA A 236 9.39 -13.46 -3.71
N VAL A 237 9.81 -14.55 -3.11
CA VAL A 237 9.32 -14.99 -1.79
C VAL A 237 10.45 -15.11 -0.76
N THR A 238 11.67 -14.75 -1.16
CA THR A 238 12.86 -14.70 -0.30
C THR A 238 13.52 -13.32 -0.39
N ALA A 239 14.26 -12.92 0.65
CA ALA A 239 15.04 -11.68 0.64
C ALA A 239 16.06 -11.65 -0.51
N ALA A 240 16.71 -12.78 -0.79
CA ALA A 240 17.70 -12.88 -1.87
C ALA A 240 17.09 -12.62 -3.26
N ASP A 241 15.90 -13.14 -3.52
CA ASP A 241 15.20 -12.88 -4.79
C ASP A 241 14.63 -11.46 -4.84
N ALA A 242 14.16 -10.93 -3.71
CA ALA A 242 13.74 -9.54 -3.63
C ALA A 242 14.90 -8.56 -3.94
N GLU A 243 16.10 -8.82 -3.47
CA GLU A 243 17.31 -8.05 -3.84
C GLU A 243 17.61 -8.17 -5.35
N ARG A 244 17.46 -9.34 -5.95
CA ARG A 244 17.60 -9.51 -7.41
C ARG A 244 16.55 -8.70 -8.18
N ALA A 245 15.33 -8.55 -7.64
CA ALA A 245 14.31 -7.68 -8.23
C ALA A 245 14.73 -6.20 -8.15
N VAL A 246 15.37 -5.76 -7.06
CA VAL A 246 15.93 -4.40 -6.94
C VAL A 246 17.05 -4.18 -7.97
N ASP A 247 17.99 -5.10 -8.10
CA ASP A 247 19.07 -5.02 -9.07
C ASP A 247 18.55 -4.92 -10.52
N HIS A 248 17.54 -5.73 -10.84
CA HIS A 248 16.88 -5.68 -12.14
C HIS A 248 16.21 -4.33 -12.39
N PHE A 249 15.47 -3.80 -11.41
CA PHE A 249 14.84 -2.48 -11.51
C PHE A 249 15.88 -1.38 -11.72
N ILE A 250 16.95 -1.35 -10.94
CA ILE A 250 18.02 -0.33 -11.05
C ILE A 250 18.66 -0.35 -12.43
N THR A 251 18.78 -1.53 -13.03
CA THR A 251 19.43 -1.70 -14.33
C THR A 251 18.47 -1.40 -15.50
N ALA A 252 17.26 -1.94 -15.46
CA ALA A 252 16.33 -1.92 -16.59
C ALA A 252 15.24 -0.85 -16.48
N GLY A 253 14.66 -0.62 -15.31
CA GLY A 253 13.53 0.29 -15.11
C GLY A 253 13.91 1.71 -14.73
N LEU A 254 14.80 1.86 -13.74
CA LEU A 254 15.15 3.14 -13.13
C LEU A 254 15.66 4.20 -14.11
N PRO A 255 16.41 3.89 -15.19
CA PRO A 255 16.85 4.89 -16.16
C PRO A 255 15.71 5.69 -16.82
N SER A 256 14.53 5.07 -17.00
CA SER A 256 13.35 5.70 -17.60
C SER A 256 12.23 5.99 -16.58
N TYR A 257 12.34 5.48 -15.36
CA TYR A 257 11.34 5.62 -14.31
C TYR A 257 10.96 7.08 -14.06
N GLY A 258 11.96 7.96 -13.85
CA GLY A 258 11.70 9.37 -13.58
C GLY A 258 10.84 10.00 -14.67
N ASP A 259 11.25 9.88 -15.92
CA ASP A 259 10.58 10.49 -17.08
C ASP A 259 9.11 10.06 -17.22
N TYR A 260 8.82 8.78 -17.00
CA TYR A 260 7.53 8.14 -17.32
C TYR A 260 6.78 7.60 -16.09
N GLN A 261 7.08 8.05 -14.87
CA GLN A 261 6.41 7.54 -13.67
C GLN A 261 4.89 7.76 -13.65
N ASP A 262 4.38 8.77 -14.38
CA ASP A 262 2.95 9.08 -14.50
C ASP A 262 2.31 8.48 -15.77
N ALA A 263 3.08 7.83 -16.64
CA ALA A 263 2.58 7.32 -17.91
C ALA A 263 1.85 5.98 -17.75
N MET A 264 0.79 5.77 -18.53
CA MET A 264 -0.03 4.56 -18.54
C MET A 264 -0.20 4.07 -19.99
N LEU A 265 -0.08 2.77 -20.21
CA LEU A 265 -0.31 2.15 -21.51
C LEU A 265 -1.12 0.85 -21.35
N THR A 266 -2.07 0.63 -22.25
CA THR A 266 -2.79 -0.63 -22.39
C THR A 266 -1.78 -1.78 -22.57
N ASP A 267 -2.03 -2.91 -21.97
CA ASP A 267 -1.17 -4.11 -22.01
C ASP A 267 0.27 -3.93 -21.50
N THR A 268 0.50 -2.84 -20.74
CA THR A 268 1.82 -2.54 -20.18
C THR A 268 1.69 -2.20 -18.69
N PRO A 269 1.35 -3.19 -17.85
CA PRO A 269 0.87 -2.96 -16.48
C PRO A 269 1.91 -2.33 -15.55
N PHE A 270 3.19 -2.58 -15.80
CA PHE A 270 4.26 -2.17 -14.88
C PHE A 270 4.98 -0.92 -15.32
N MET A 271 4.89 -0.52 -16.60
CA MET A 271 5.69 0.56 -17.15
C MET A 271 7.17 0.44 -16.70
N PHE A 272 7.73 1.49 -16.13
CA PHE A 272 9.09 1.50 -15.59
C PHE A 272 9.13 1.42 -14.06
N HIS A 273 8.04 0.98 -13.41
CA HIS A 273 7.94 0.90 -11.95
C HIS A 273 8.70 -0.29 -11.38
N ALA A 274 9.18 -0.13 -10.15
CA ALA A 274 10.04 -1.12 -9.48
C ALA A 274 9.32 -2.42 -9.11
N VAL A 275 8.02 -2.36 -8.81
CA VAL A 275 7.20 -3.49 -8.31
C VAL A 275 7.82 -4.19 -7.09
N ILE A 276 8.49 -3.44 -6.21
CA ILE A 276 9.16 -3.96 -5.00
C ILE A 276 8.47 -3.55 -3.69
N ALA A 277 7.38 -2.78 -3.77
CA ALA A 277 6.68 -2.27 -2.58
C ALA A 277 6.17 -3.42 -1.69
N LEU A 278 5.71 -4.54 -2.29
CA LEU A 278 5.28 -5.71 -1.54
C LEU A 278 6.44 -6.34 -0.74
N TYR A 279 7.66 -6.35 -1.28
CA TYR A 279 8.85 -6.88 -0.58
C TYR A 279 9.32 -5.96 0.54
N LEU A 280 9.30 -4.64 0.32
CA LEU A 280 9.60 -3.64 1.35
C LEU A 280 8.61 -3.74 2.52
N ASN A 281 7.32 -3.85 2.21
CA ASN A 281 6.27 -3.85 3.22
C ASN A 281 6.20 -5.17 3.99
N ALA A 282 6.56 -6.29 3.36
CA ALA A 282 6.68 -7.59 4.04
C ALA A 282 8.00 -7.75 4.85
N GLY A 283 8.94 -6.82 4.74
CA GLY A 283 10.22 -6.86 5.47
C GLY A 283 11.33 -7.66 4.77
N LEU A 284 11.12 -8.12 3.52
CA LEU A 284 12.15 -8.83 2.75
C LEU A 284 13.28 -7.90 2.27
N LEU A 285 13.05 -6.58 2.23
CA LEU A 285 14.01 -5.57 1.82
C LEU A 285 14.15 -4.48 2.89
N ASP A 286 15.38 -4.02 3.09
CA ASP A 286 15.65 -2.83 3.91
C ASP A 286 15.47 -1.55 3.08
N PRO A 287 14.58 -0.61 3.49
CA PRO A 287 14.28 0.58 2.71
C PRO A 287 15.49 1.52 2.53
N LEU A 288 16.36 1.64 3.54
CA LEU A 288 17.52 2.50 3.46
C LEU A 288 18.60 1.89 2.55
N ALA A 289 18.80 0.58 2.61
CA ALA A 289 19.74 -0.14 1.74
C ALA A 289 19.32 0.00 0.27
N VAL A 290 18.04 -0.17 -0.06
CA VAL A 290 17.51 0.04 -1.41
C VAL A 290 17.73 1.49 -1.88
N CYS A 291 17.47 2.49 -1.05
CA CYS A 291 17.73 3.89 -1.39
C CYS A 291 19.21 4.17 -1.65
N ARG A 292 20.11 3.57 -0.87
CA ARG A 292 21.57 3.69 -1.08
C ARG A 292 22.03 3.05 -2.39
N GLN A 293 21.45 1.92 -2.78
CA GLN A 293 21.74 1.30 -4.08
C GLN A 293 21.31 2.21 -5.25
N VAL A 294 20.13 2.83 -5.15
CA VAL A 294 19.65 3.81 -6.13
C VAL A 294 20.53 5.06 -6.18
N GLU A 295 20.91 5.60 -5.02
CA GLU A 295 21.86 6.72 -4.96
C GLU A 295 23.21 6.36 -5.59
N ALA A 296 23.74 5.17 -5.29
CA ALA A 296 24.99 4.68 -5.89
C ALA A 296 24.88 4.58 -7.43
N ALA A 297 23.71 4.17 -7.97
CA ALA A 297 23.48 4.17 -9.41
C ALA A 297 23.55 5.58 -10.01
N TYR A 298 22.98 6.57 -9.34
CA TYR A 298 23.11 7.98 -9.73
C TYR A 298 24.59 8.44 -9.64
N ARG A 299 25.26 8.20 -8.53
CA ARG A 299 26.64 8.65 -8.30
C ARG A 299 27.64 8.11 -9.33
N ARG A 300 27.42 6.90 -9.85
CA ARG A 300 28.22 6.34 -10.95
C ARG A 300 27.77 6.76 -12.34
N GLY A 301 26.77 7.65 -12.47
CA GLY A 301 26.27 8.16 -13.74
C GLY A 301 25.37 7.20 -14.53
N ALA A 302 24.88 6.11 -13.92
CA ALA A 302 24.03 5.12 -14.57
C ALA A 302 22.58 5.64 -14.76
N VAL A 303 22.12 6.55 -13.91
CA VAL A 303 20.75 7.11 -13.96
C VAL A 303 20.77 8.61 -13.71
N ALA A 304 19.77 9.31 -14.25
CA ALA A 304 19.60 10.75 -14.03
C ALA A 304 19.08 11.05 -12.62
N ILE A 305 19.36 12.26 -12.12
CA ILE A 305 18.97 12.67 -10.77
C ILE A 305 17.47 12.67 -10.57
N ASN A 306 16.68 13.05 -11.56
CA ASN A 306 15.21 13.04 -11.48
C ASN A 306 14.64 11.65 -11.24
N ALA A 307 15.27 10.61 -11.81
CA ALA A 307 14.89 9.22 -11.58
C ALA A 307 15.27 8.75 -10.17
N ALA A 308 16.52 8.98 -9.75
CA ALA A 308 17.00 8.58 -8.43
C ALA A 308 16.24 9.32 -7.31
N GLU A 309 16.11 10.65 -7.41
CA GLU A 309 15.38 11.46 -6.44
C GLU A 309 13.89 11.09 -6.41
N GLY A 310 13.28 10.93 -7.59
CA GLY A 310 11.88 10.53 -7.70
C GLY A 310 11.59 9.21 -6.99
N PHE A 311 12.48 8.21 -7.11
CA PHE A 311 12.34 6.95 -6.41
C PHE A 311 12.60 7.07 -4.89
N ILE A 312 13.73 7.68 -4.49
CA ILE A 312 14.08 7.87 -3.06
C ILE A 312 12.98 8.61 -2.32
N ARG A 313 12.34 9.61 -2.96
CA ARG A 313 11.22 10.35 -2.39
C ARG A 313 10.00 9.48 -2.10
N GLN A 314 9.75 8.42 -2.87
CA GLN A 314 8.67 7.49 -2.54
C GLN A 314 8.99 6.69 -1.27
N VAL A 315 10.24 6.28 -1.07
CA VAL A 315 10.64 5.44 0.07
C VAL A 315 10.80 6.27 1.35
N ILE A 316 11.76 7.21 1.41
CA ILE A 316 12.01 7.97 2.65
C ILE A 316 11.08 9.17 2.84
N GLY A 317 10.36 9.58 1.80
CA GLY A 317 9.35 10.63 1.87
C GLY A 317 7.96 10.04 2.12
N TRP A 318 7.32 9.53 1.07
CA TRP A 318 5.92 9.11 1.16
C TRP A 318 5.69 7.93 2.09
N ARG A 319 6.49 6.85 2.00
CA ARG A 319 6.30 5.66 2.85
C ARG A 319 6.37 6.01 4.34
N GLU A 320 7.38 6.74 4.75
CA GLU A 320 7.56 7.15 6.14
C GLU A 320 6.48 8.17 6.58
N TYR A 321 6.15 9.11 5.70
CA TYR A 321 5.14 10.13 5.99
C TYR A 321 3.73 9.56 6.16
N VAL A 322 3.29 8.65 5.30
CA VAL A 322 1.94 8.07 5.42
C VAL A 322 1.83 7.19 6.65
N ARG A 323 2.90 6.45 7.04
CA ARG A 323 2.93 5.74 8.32
C ARG A 323 2.75 6.68 9.51
N GLY A 324 3.47 7.81 9.51
CA GLY A 324 3.33 8.82 10.56
C GLY A 324 1.92 9.41 10.62
N ILE A 325 1.31 9.72 9.47
CA ILE A 325 -0.10 10.17 9.40
C ILE A 325 -1.03 9.09 9.96
N TYR A 326 -0.89 7.85 9.52
CA TYR A 326 -1.73 6.74 9.99
C TYR A 326 -1.72 6.66 11.51
N TRP A 327 -0.57 6.42 12.13
CA TRP A 327 -0.47 6.22 13.57
C TRP A 327 -0.89 7.43 14.41
N ARG A 328 -0.56 8.65 13.92
CA ARG A 328 -0.93 9.89 14.61
C ARG A 328 -2.43 10.11 14.71
N PHE A 329 -3.20 9.65 13.73
CA PHE A 329 -4.62 9.95 13.65
C PHE A 329 -5.52 8.73 13.88
N MET A 330 -4.97 7.53 14.11
CA MET A 330 -5.72 6.36 14.52
C MET A 330 -6.26 6.49 15.95
N PRO A 331 -7.43 5.89 16.28
CA PRO A 331 -8.31 5.11 15.39
C PRO A 331 -9.24 5.93 14.50
N ASP A 332 -9.40 7.22 14.73
CA ASP A 332 -10.42 8.05 14.09
C ASP A 332 -10.18 8.27 12.58
N TYR A 333 -8.96 7.97 12.10
CA TYR A 333 -8.60 8.21 10.70
C TYR A 333 -9.44 7.40 9.71
N LEU A 334 -9.72 6.13 10.03
CA LEU A 334 -10.48 5.23 9.16
C LEU A 334 -11.93 5.65 8.95
N THR A 335 -12.52 6.37 9.90
CA THR A 335 -13.93 6.78 9.83
C THR A 335 -14.15 8.15 9.19
N ARG A 336 -13.06 8.79 8.72
CA ARG A 336 -13.16 10.14 8.13
C ARG A 336 -13.84 10.12 6.78
N ASN A 337 -14.81 11.02 6.61
CA ASN A 337 -15.54 11.24 5.37
C ASN A 337 -15.90 12.73 5.21
N ALA A 338 -14.89 13.56 5.01
CA ALA A 338 -15.04 15.01 4.97
C ALA A 338 -15.87 15.52 3.79
N LEU A 339 -16.08 14.72 2.75
CA LEU A 339 -16.91 15.07 1.60
C LEU A 339 -18.34 14.56 1.71
N ASN A 340 -18.69 13.81 2.77
CA ASN A 340 -19.97 13.16 2.98
C ASN A 340 -20.40 12.31 1.77
N HIS A 341 -19.47 11.51 1.25
CA HIS A 341 -19.73 10.57 0.19
C HIS A 341 -20.36 9.29 0.77
N ASP A 342 -21.43 8.81 0.16
CA ASP A 342 -22.26 7.72 0.69
C ASP A 342 -22.72 6.70 -0.37
N ARG A 343 -22.30 6.86 -1.63
CA ARG A 343 -22.65 5.88 -2.67
C ARG A 343 -21.88 4.58 -2.48
N PRO A 344 -22.52 3.43 -2.71
CA PRO A 344 -21.83 2.15 -2.67
C PRO A 344 -20.81 2.04 -3.81
N LEU A 345 -19.77 1.22 -3.58
CA LEU A 345 -18.77 0.91 -4.59
C LEU A 345 -19.42 0.15 -5.75
N PRO A 346 -19.30 0.62 -7.02
CA PRO A 346 -19.92 -0.05 -8.16
C PRO A 346 -19.41 -1.48 -8.39
N ALA A 347 -20.27 -2.37 -8.89
CA ALA A 347 -19.96 -3.78 -9.14
C ALA A 347 -18.74 -3.99 -10.06
N PHE A 348 -18.52 -3.10 -11.02
CA PHE A 348 -17.40 -3.22 -11.94
C PHE A 348 -16.01 -3.14 -11.28
N TYR A 349 -15.89 -2.60 -10.05
CA TYR A 349 -14.64 -2.66 -9.30
C TYR A 349 -14.19 -4.11 -9.01
N TRP A 350 -15.17 -5.02 -8.91
CA TRP A 350 -14.91 -6.43 -8.68
C TRP A 350 -14.84 -7.25 -9.98
N THR A 351 -15.61 -6.86 -10.99
CA THR A 351 -15.73 -7.62 -12.23
C THR A 351 -14.84 -7.14 -13.37
N GLY A 352 -14.57 -5.83 -13.42
CA GLY A 352 -13.95 -5.15 -14.56
C GLY A 352 -14.93 -4.86 -15.70
N ASP A 353 -16.22 -5.18 -15.55
CA ASP A 353 -17.24 -5.04 -16.60
C ASP A 353 -17.73 -3.59 -16.67
N THR A 354 -17.10 -2.81 -17.53
CA THR A 354 -17.43 -1.40 -17.77
C THR A 354 -17.00 -0.97 -19.17
N ASP A 355 -17.80 -0.13 -19.79
CA ASP A 355 -17.48 0.51 -21.09
C ASP A 355 -16.37 1.59 -21.00
N MET A 356 -15.95 1.96 -19.80
CA MET A 356 -14.85 2.90 -19.58
C MET A 356 -13.50 2.20 -19.74
N ALA A 357 -12.91 2.24 -20.92
CA ALA A 357 -11.69 1.49 -21.27
C ALA A 357 -10.54 1.65 -20.25
N CYS A 358 -10.36 2.84 -19.68
CA CYS A 358 -9.33 3.10 -18.66
C CYS A 358 -9.60 2.34 -17.35
N LEU A 359 -10.86 2.23 -16.91
CA LEU A 359 -11.23 1.47 -15.72
C LEU A 359 -11.18 -0.04 -15.99
N ALA A 360 -11.70 -0.49 -17.14
CA ALA A 360 -11.64 -1.91 -17.52
C ALA A 360 -10.19 -2.42 -17.57
N ASP A 361 -9.27 -1.63 -18.14
CA ASP A 361 -7.85 -1.98 -18.21
C ASP A 361 -7.21 -2.03 -16.81
N CYS A 362 -7.38 -0.96 -15.99
CA CYS A 362 -6.78 -0.88 -14.66
C CYS A 362 -7.31 -1.98 -13.72
N ILE A 363 -8.62 -2.26 -13.75
CA ILE A 363 -9.23 -3.30 -12.90
C ILE A 363 -8.85 -4.69 -13.40
N GLY A 364 -8.89 -4.91 -14.71
CA GLY A 364 -8.45 -6.16 -15.32
C GLY A 364 -6.97 -6.47 -15.01
N GLN A 365 -6.10 -5.47 -15.07
CA GLN A 365 -4.71 -5.57 -14.62
C GLN A 365 -4.62 -5.91 -13.13
N THR A 366 -5.38 -5.21 -12.28
CA THR A 366 -5.41 -5.48 -10.83
C THR A 366 -5.83 -6.92 -10.55
N LYS A 367 -6.83 -7.44 -11.26
CA LYS A 367 -7.28 -8.83 -11.14
C LYS A 367 -6.20 -9.84 -11.54
N ARG A 368 -5.46 -9.57 -12.62
CA ARG A 368 -4.40 -10.48 -13.09
C ARG A 368 -3.14 -10.41 -12.24
N GLU A 369 -2.73 -9.18 -11.83
CA GLU A 369 -1.38 -8.94 -11.29
C GLU A 369 -1.36 -8.58 -9.79
N ALA A 370 -2.51 -8.42 -9.13
CA ALA A 370 -2.60 -7.81 -7.79
C ALA A 370 -1.87 -6.46 -7.70
N TYR A 371 -1.78 -5.76 -8.82
CA TYR A 371 -0.96 -4.56 -8.98
C TYR A 371 -1.59 -3.56 -9.93
N ALA A 372 -1.50 -2.31 -9.57
CA ALA A 372 -1.58 -1.14 -10.43
C ALA A 372 -0.58 -0.11 -9.91
N HIS A 373 0.09 0.64 -10.79
CA HIS A 373 0.99 1.69 -10.30
C HIS A 373 0.20 2.89 -9.76
N HIS A 374 0.87 3.73 -8.96
CA HIS A 374 0.23 4.80 -8.19
C HIS A 374 -0.72 5.67 -9.02
N ILE A 375 -0.34 6.05 -10.24
CA ILE A 375 -1.18 6.93 -11.08
C ILE A 375 -2.46 6.24 -11.55
N GLN A 376 -2.44 4.95 -11.86
CA GLN A 376 -3.65 4.18 -12.15
C GLN A 376 -4.57 4.15 -10.91
N ARG A 377 -4.00 3.93 -9.72
CA ARG A 377 -4.78 3.96 -8.46
C ARG A 377 -5.35 5.34 -8.19
N LEU A 378 -4.54 6.40 -8.27
CA LEU A 378 -4.95 7.75 -7.92
C LEU A 378 -5.86 8.38 -8.98
N MET A 379 -5.43 8.35 -10.25
CA MET A 379 -6.03 9.20 -11.30
C MET A 379 -7.05 8.46 -12.18
N VAL A 380 -7.18 7.15 -12.04
CA VAL A 380 -8.19 6.35 -12.75
C VAL A 380 -9.19 5.79 -11.75
N THR A 381 -8.87 4.71 -11.01
CA THR A 381 -9.81 4.06 -10.09
C THR A 381 -10.22 4.98 -8.94
N GLY A 382 -9.27 5.58 -8.23
CA GLY A 382 -9.55 6.47 -7.12
C GLY A 382 -10.25 7.78 -7.53
N ASN A 383 -9.82 8.37 -8.63
CA ASN A 383 -10.46 9.58 -9.16
C ASN A 383 -11.93 9.32 -9.55
N PHE A 384 -12.23 8.19 -10.21
CA PHE A 384 -13.63 7.83 -10.49
C PHE A 384 -14.44 7.71 -9.21
N ALA A 385 -13.97 6.95 -8.22
CA ALA A 385 -14.67 6.76 -6.95
C ALA A 385 -15.00 8.09 -6.25
N MET A 386 -14.01 9.00 -6.17
CA MET A 386 -14.20 10.33 -5.58
C MET A 386 -15.20 11.18 -6.37
N LEU A 387 -15.10 11.23 -7.71
CA LEU A 387 -16.01 11.99 -8.55
C LEU A 387 -17.45 11.45 -8.47
N ALA A 388 -17.59 10.14 -8.42
CA ALA A 388 -18.87 9.45 -8.26
C ALA A 388 -19.50 9.65 -6.87
N GLY A 389 -18.70 9.98 -5.86
CA GLY A 389 -19.16 10.12 -4.48
C GLY A 389 -19.29 8.77 -3.76
N VAL A 390 -18.42 7.82 -4.07
CA VAL A 390 -18.37 6.52 -3.40
C VAL A 390 -17.92 6.71 -1.96
N GLU A 391 -18.52 5.94 -1.05
CA GLU A 391 -18.20 5.93 0.37
C GLU A 391 -16.71 5.57 0.55
N PRO A 392 -15.88 6.44 1.20
CA PRO A 392 -14.43 6.29 1.20
C PRO A 392 -13.93 5.00 1.85
N HIS A 393 -14.65 4.47 2.84
CA HIS A 393 -14.26 3.24 3.51
C HIS A 393 -14.37 2.03 2.59
N GLN A 394 -15.39 1.95 1.72
CA GLN A 394 -15.50 0.89 0.72
C GLN A 394 -14.37 0.96 -0.32
N VAL A 395 -13.91 2.17 -0.65
CA VAL A 395 -12.73 2.33 -1.52
C VAL A 395 -11.46 1.86 -0.81
N HIS A 396 -11.31 2.17 0.48
CA HIS A 396 -10.22 1.71 1.33
C HIS A 396 -10.19 0.17 1.41
N GLU A 397 -11.30 -0.46 1.77
CA GLU A 397 -11.41 -1.92 1.84
C GLU A 397 -11.06 -2.59 0.49
N TRP A 398 -11.55 -2.03 -0.63
CA TRP A 398 -11.23 -2.56 -1.95
C TRP A 398 -9.73 -2.48 -2.25
N TYR A 399 -9.08 -1.32 -1.97
CA TYR A 399 -7.64 -1.17 -2.20
C TYR A 399 -6.82 -2.12 -1.32
N LEU A 400 -7.21 -2.24 -0.05
CA LEU A 400 -6.57 -3.16 0.90
C LEU A 400 -6.69 -4.62 0.44
N ALA A 401 -7.84 -4.98 -0.12
CA ALA A 401 -8.09 -6.33 -0.63
C ALA A 401 -7.27 -6.65 -1.87
N VAL A 402 -7.27 -5.78 -2.89
CA VAL A 402 -6.88 -6.16 -4.25
C VAL A 402 -5.40 -5.96 -4.59
N TYR A 403 -4.64 -5.18 -3.82
CA TYR A 403 -3.22 -4.92 -4.09
C TYR A 403 -2.29 -5.72 -3.18
N ALA A 404 -1.29 -6.38 -3.76
CA ALA A 404 -0.34 -7.20 -2.99
C ALA A 404 0.54 -6.39 -2.03
N ASP A 405 0.80 -5.13 -2.34
CA ASP A 405 1.60 -4.21 -1.53
C ASP A 405 0.79 -3.40 -0.49
N ALA A 406 -0.54 -3.59 -0.46
CA ALA A 406 -1.42 -2.85 0.44
C ALA A 406 -1.44 -3.47 1.84
N TYR A 407 -1.04 -2.67 2.82
CA TYR A 407 -1.22 -2.88 4.26
C TYR A 407 -1.89 -1.63 4.82
N GLU A 408 -2.65 -1.74 5.90
CA GLU A 408 -3.53 -0.65 6.36
C GLU A 408 -2.76 0.67 6.60
N TRP A 409 -1.56 0.59 7.20
CA TRP A 409 -0.75 1.77 7.49
C TRP A 409 -0.31 2.56 6.24
N VAL A 410 -0.07 1.88 5.11
CA VAL A 410 0.35 2.53 3.86
C VAL A 410 -0.83 2.86 2.97
N GLU A 411 -1.85 2.01 2.99
CA GLU A 411 -3.00 2.13 2.08
C GLU A 411 -4.00 3.16 2.58
N ALA A 412 -4.40 3.15 3.86
CA ALA A 412 -5.46 4.02 4.38
C ALA A 412 -5.17 5.52 4.16
N PRO A 413 -3.98 6.07 4.46
CA PRO A 413 -3.72 7.48 4.16
C PRO A 413 -3.66 7.78 2.66
N ASN A 414 -3.14 6.87 1.85
CA ASN A 414 -3.12 7.05 0.40
C ASN A 414 -4.52 7.04 -0.20
N THR A 415 -5.43 6.22 0.31
CA THR A 415 -6.82 6.16 -0.17
C THR A 415 -7.67 7.25 0.46
N LEU A 416 -7.85 7.24 1.79
CA LEU A 416 -8.72 8.20 2.46
C LEU A 416 -8.21 9.64 2.34
N GLY A 417 -6.90 9.85 2.50
CA GLY A 417 -6.28 11.18 2.46
C GLY A 417 -6.03 11.69 1.05
N MET A 418 -5.23 10.95 0.25
CA MET A 418 -4.80 11.42 -1.06
C MET A 418 -5.86 11.23 -2.12
N SER A 419 -6.40 10.01 -2.27
CA SER A 419 -7.32 9.65 -3.34
C SER A 419 -8.72 10.24 -3.13
N GLN A 420 -9.32 10.04 -1.95
CA GLN A 420 -10.71 10.39 -1.66
C GLN A 420 -10.88 11.75 -0.97
N PHE A 421 -9.80 12.39 -0.51
CA PHE A 421 -9.87 13.62 0.27
C PHE A 421 -10.80 13.51 1.51
N ALA A 422 -10.98 12.31 2.01
CA ALA A 422 -11.87 12.01 3.12
C ALA A 422 -11.34 12.54 4.46
N ASP A 423 -10.01 12.74 4.58
CA ASP A 423 -9.39 13.31 5.77
C ASP A 423 -9.53 14.85 5.88
N GLY A 424 -10.18 15.48 4.89
CA GLY A 424 -10.44 16.91 4.90
C GLY A 424 -9.22 17.79 4.60
N GLY A 425 -8.14 17.21 4.13
CA GLY A 425 -6.94 17.94 3.71
C GLY A 425 -5.75 17.82 4.66
N VAL A 426 -5.72 16.79 5.49
CA VAL A 426 -4.56 16.45 6.33
C VAL A 426 -3.39 16.04 5.44
N LEU A 427 -3.61 15.10 4.52
CA LEU A 427 -2.58 14.60 3.62
C LEU A 427 -2.43 15.49 2.37
N ALA A 428 -3.54 15.81 1.71
CA ALA A 428 -3.57 16.53 0.43
C ALA A 428 -4.15 17.93 0.59
N SER A 429 -3.48 18.96 0.04
CA SER A 429 -3.93 20.36 0.17
C SER A 429 -5.13 20.72 -0.71
N LYS A 430 -5.54 19.83 -1.61
CA LYS A 430 -6.73 19.90 -2.47
C LYS A 430 -7.07 18.49 -2.97
N PRO A 431 -8.32 18.21 -3.37
CA PRO A 431 -8.65 16.94 -4.02
C PRO A 431 -7.90 16.77 -5.35
N TYR A 432 -7.51 15.53 -5.65
CA TYR A 432 -6.88 15.15 -6.92
C TYR A 432 -7.94 14.88 -8.01
N ALA A 433 -9.00 15.70 -8.04
CA ALA A 433 -10.05 15.62 -9.04
C ALA A 433 -9.51 15.98 -10.44
N ALA A 434 -9.77 15.13 -11.41
CA ALA A 434 -9.39 15.34 -12.81
C ALA A 434 -10.46 14.83 -13.78
N SER A 435 -10.63 15.52 -14.91
CA SER A 435 -11.46 15.06 -16.01
C SER A 435 -10.73 14.04 -16.88
N GLY A 436 -11.42 13.45 -17.85
CA GLY A 436 -10.84 12.51 -18.82
C GLY A 436 -9.64 13.05 -19.60
N ASN A 437 -9.46 14.37 -19.66
CA ASN A 437 -8.30 14.98 -20.32
C ASN A 437 -6.96 14.59 -19.70
N TYR A 438 -6.91 14.39 -18.37
CA TYR A 438 -5.69 13.91 -17.72
C TYR A 438 -5.35 12.50 -18.20
N ILE A 439 -6.33 11.60 -18.16
CA ILE A 439 -6.18 10.21 -18.62
C ILE A 439 -5.74 10.17 -20.08
N ASN A 440 -6.41 10.96 -20.95
CA ASN A 440 -6.06 11.03 -22.38
C ASN A 440 -4.64 11.56 -22.65
N LYS A 441 -4.15 12.49 -21.80
CA LYS A 441 -2.79 13.03 -21.92
C LYS A 441 -1.73 12.01 -21.48
N MET A 442 -2.01 11.26 -20.41
CA MET A 442 -1.03 10.40 -19.74
C MET A 442 -1.15 8.93 -20.15
N SER A 443 -2.09 8.60 -21.07
CA SER A 443 -2.30 7.22 -21.51
C SER A 443 -2.71 7.12 -22.99
N ASN A 444 -2.82 5.89 -23.47
CA ASN A 444 -3.45 5.57 -24.76
C ASN A 444 -4.89 5.03 -24.62
N TYR A 445 -5.44 4.94 -23.41
CA TYR A 445 -6.74 4.31 -23.13
C TYR A 445 -7.90 4.91 -23.92
N CYS A 446 -7.91 6.24 -24.10
CA CYS A 446 -9.00 6.93 -24.77
C CYS A 446 -9.07 6.67 -26.28
N ARG A 447 -8.02 6.11 -26.90
CA ARG A 447 -8.00 5.88 -28.37
C ARG A 447 -8.99 4.82 -28.83
N GLY A 448 -9.26 3.82 -27.99
CA GLY A 448 -10.20 2.73 -28.26
C GLY A 448 -11.44 2.75 -27.38
N CYS A 449 -11.64 3.81 -26.60
CA CYS A 449 -12.77 3.90 -25.69
C CYS A 449 -14.08 4.19 -26.45
N ARG A 450 -15.20 3.63 -25.98
CA ARG A 450 -16.54 3.95 -26.47
C ARG A 450 -16.85 5.44 -26.33
N TYR A 451 -16.38 6.07 -25.23
CA TYR A 451 -16.69 7.44 -24.89
C TYR A 451 -15.69 8.42 -25.53
N ASP A 452 -16.21 9.56 -26.02
CA ASP A 452 -15.39 10.65 -26.54
C ASP A 452 -14.92 11.57 -25.40
N VAL A 453 -13.63 11.59 -25.15
CA VAL A 453 -12.99 12.42 -24.11
C VAL A 453 -13.12 13.93 -24.38
N LYS A 454 -13.49 14.36 -25.58
CA LYS A 454 -13.70 15.77 -25.92
C LYS A 454 -15.11 16.26 -25.55
N GLN A 455 -16.07 15.35 -25.43
CA GLN A 455 -17.45 15.68 -25.09
C GLN A 455 -17.64 15.78 -23.58
N ARG A 456 -18.42 16.77 -23.15
CA ARG A 456 -18.78 16.98 -21.73
C ARG A 456 -20.18 16.49 -21.41
N VAL A 457 -21.08 16.48 -22.36
CA VAL A 457 -22.47 16.01 -22.26
C VAL A 457 -22.85 15.29 -23.54
N GLY A 458 -23.85 14.42 -23.47
CA GLY A 458 -24.36 13.62 -24.58
C GLY A 458 -24.09 12.12 -24.37
N PRO A 459 -24.67 11.25 -25.24
CA PRO A 459 -24.63 9.81 -25.04
C PRO A 459 -23.21 9.21 -25.09
N ASP A 460 -22.33 9.85 -25.86
CA ASP A 460 -20.95 9.41 -26.04
C ASP A 460 -19.95 10.19 -25.16
N ALA A 461 -20.43 11.09 -24.29
CA ALA A 461 -19.54 11.91 -23.47
C ALA A 461 -18.80 11.05 -22.43
N CYS A 462 -17.50 11.32 -22.25
CA CYS A 462 -16.69 10.65 -21.25
C CYS A 462 -17.23 10.87 -19.84
N PRO A 463 -17.55 9.80 -19.07
CA PRO A 463 -18.09 9.94 -17.70
C PRO A 463 -17.21 10.78 -16.78
N PHE A 464 -15.90 10.68 -16.88
CA PHE A 464 -14.99 11.52 -16.09
C PHE A 464 -15.20 13.03 -16.33
N ASN A 465 -15.68 13.44 -17.50
CA ASN A 465 -15.87 14.86 -17.79
C ASN A 465 -17.09 15.44 -17.06
N PHE A 466 -18.27 14.83 -17.20
CA PHE A 466 -19.46 15.35 -16.52
C PHE A 466 -19.42 15.09 -15.02
N LEU A 467 -18.86 13.97 -14.55
CA LEU A 467 -18.66 13.70 -13.13
C LEU A 467 -17.69 14.70 -12.48
N TYR A 468 -16.60 15.07 -13.17
CA TYR A 468 -15.67 16.09 -12.69
C TYR A 468 -16.35 17.43 -12.42
N TRP A 469 -17.15 17.93 -13.39
CA TRP A 469 -17.84 19.19 -13.22
C TRP A 469 -18.96 19.11 -12.18
N ALA A 470 -19.69 18.00 -12.12
CA ALA A 470 -20.70 17.76 -11.09
C ALA A 470 -20.07 17.67 -9.69
N PHE A 471 -18.90 17.05 -9.55
CA PHE A 471 -18.14 17.03 -8.30
C PHE A 471 -17.75 18.44 -7.84
N LEU A 472 -17.20 19.26 -8.74
CA LEU A 472 -16.85 20.65 -8.42
C LEU A 472 -18.06 21.46 -7.98
N ASP A 473 -19.18 21.32 -8.68
CA ASP A 473 -20.42 22.00 -8.34
C ASP A 473 -20.96 21.56 -6.98
N ARG A 474 -21.03 20.25 -6.72
CA ARG A 474 -21.49 19.66 -5.45
C ARG A 474 -20.67 20.14 -4.24
N HIS A 475 -19.38 20.33 -4.41
CA HIS A 475 -18.45 20.72 -3.33
C HIS A 475 -17.98 22.17 -3.42
N ARG A 476 -18.74 23.03 -4.12
CA ARG A 476 -18.36 24.43 -4.34
C ARG A 476 -18.09 25.19 -3.05
N ASP A 477 -18.99 25.06 -2.08
CA ASP A 477 -18.91 25.79 -0.80
C ASP A 477 -17.61 25.47 -0.05
N ARG A 478 -17.12 24.25 -0.20
CA ARG A 478 -15.89 23.79 0.44
C ARG A 478 -14.63 24.26 -0.30
N PHE A 479 -14.64 24.25 -1.63
CA PHE A 479 -13.41 24.40 -2.42
C PHE A 479 -13.27 25.72 -3.17
N ALA A 480 -14.34 26.51 -3.34
CA ALA A 480 -14.24 27.77 -4.09
C ALA A 480 -13.26 28.77 -3.47
N GLY A 481 -13.10 28.74 -2.14
CA GLY A 481 -12.13 29.54 -1.41
C GLY A 481 -10.69 29.04 -1.47
N ASN A 482 -10.42 27.84 -2.03
CA ASN A 482 -9.06 27.32 -2.14
C ASN A 482 -8.31 27.98 -3.31
N PRO A 483 -7.18 28.70 -3.08
CA PRO A 483 -6.46 29.40 -4.14
C PRO A 483 -6.01 28.50 -5.30
N ARG A 484 -5.73 27.21 -5.01
CA ARG A 484 -5.33 26.21 -6.03
C ARG A 484 -6.47 25.75 -6.91
N MET A 485 -7.73 26.03 -6.54
CA MET A 485 -8.94 25.64 -7.28
C MET A 485 -9.69 26.84 -7.86
N ALA A 486 -9.37 28.07 -7.48
CA ALA A 486 -10.06 29.28 -7.91
C ALA A 486 -10.16 29.44 -9.44
N GLN A 487 -9.14 29.02 -10.18
CA GLN A 487 -9.14 29.11 -11.64
C GLN A 487 -10.20 28.19 -12.26
N ILE A 488 -10.37 26.96 -11.76
CA ILE A 488 -11.32 26.02 -12.34
C ILE A 488 -12.78 26.44 -12.04
N TYR A 489 -13.04 27.01 -10.84
CA TYR A 489 -14.36 27.56 -10.54
C TYR A 489 -14.71 28.74 -11.44
N ARG A 490 -13.76 29.61 -11.78
CA ARG A 490 -13.97 30.67 -12.80
C ARG A 490 -14.31 30.11 -14.19
N VAL A 491 -13.85 28.92 -14.53
CA VAL A 491 -14.27 28.24 -15.77
C VAL A 491 -15.68 27.71 -15.66
N TRP A 492 -16.04 27.09 -14.54
CA TRP A 492 -17.39 26.60 -14.27
C TRP A 492 -18.42 27.73 -14.34
N ASP A 493 -18.13 28.90 -13.75
CA ASP A 493 -19.00 30.07 -13.71
C ASP A 493 -19.26 30.71 -15.10
N LYS A 494 -18.43 30.37 -16.09
CA LYS A 494 -18.64 30.83 -17.49
C LYS A 494 -19.53 29.90 -18.31
N PHE A 495 -19.87 28.73 -17.80
CA PHE A 495 -20.80 27.85 -18.51
C PHE A 495 -22.22 28.43 -18.44
N ALA A 496 -22.94 28.35 -19.55
CA ALA A 496 -24.37 28.71 -19.57
C ALA A 496 -25.15 27.82 -18.62
N ASP A 497 -26.21 28.38 -17.98
CA ASP A 497 -27.03 27.69 -16.99
C ASP A 497 -27.60 26.36 -17.52
N ASP A 498 -28.08 26.35 -18.77
CA ASP A 498 -28.58 25.13 -19.42
C ASP A 498 -27.51 24.06 -19.58
N HIS A 499 -26.26 24.46 -19.84
CA HIS A 499 -25.14 23.53 -19.95
C HIS A 499 -24.75 22.95 -18.58
N GLN A 500 -24.69 23.78 -17.53
CA GLN A 500 -24.49 23.32 -16.16
C GLN A 500 -25.60 22.36 -15.72
N ALA A 501 -26.85 22.70 -16.00
CA ALA A 501 -28.03 21.85 -15.70
C ALA A 501 -27.93 20.50 -16.47
N SER A 502 -27.48 20.51 -17.71
CA SER A 502 -27.30 19.29 -18.51
C SER A 502 -26.20 18.38 -17.92
N ILE A 503 -25.08 18.95 -17.47
CA ILE A 503 -24.03 18.21 -16.77
C ILE A 503 -24.56 17.54 -15.49
N ARG A 504 -25.30 18.30 -14.65
CA ARG A 504 -25.87 17.75 -13.40
C ARG A 504 -26.83 16.60 -13.68
N ARG A 505 -27.76 16.76 -14.62
CA ARG A 505 -28.72 15.72 -14.98
C ARG A 505 -28.04 14.47 -15.49
N GLN A 506 -27.04 14.63 -16.38
CA GLN A 506 -26.32 13.50 -16.95
C GLN A 506 -25.50 12.76 -15.88
N ALA A 507 -24.82 13.48 -14.99
CA ALA A 507 -24.09 12.88 -13.89
C ALA A 507 -25.00 12.06 -12.97
N THR A 508 -26.15 12.63 -12.58
CA THR A 508 -27.15 11.91 -11.75
C THR A 508 -27.65 10.65 -12.47
N HIS A 509 -28.11 10.78 -13.72
CA HIS A 509 -28.62 9.65 -14.49
C HIS A 509 -27.57 8.53 -14.65
N PHE A 510 -26.31 8.89 -14.94
CA PHE A 510 -25.22 7.91 -15.06
C PHE A 510 -24.95 7.18 -13.74
N LEU A 511 -24.88 7.92 -12.63
CA LEU A 511 -24.62 7.35 -11.31
C LEU A 511 -25.76 6.46 -10.81
N ASP A 512 -27.00 6.82 -11.10
CA ASP A 512 -28.16 6.04 -10.71
C ASP A 512 -28.34 4.76 -11.56
N GLY A 513 -27.69 4.72 -12.74
CA GLY A 513 -27.66 3.54 -13.60
C GLY A 513 -26.50 2.58 -13.33
N LEU A 514 -25.60 2.89 -12.39
CA LEU A 514 -24.49 1.99 -12.06
C LEU A 514 -24.99 0.74 -11.32
N ALA A 515 -24.57 -0.44 -11.81
CA ALA A 515 -24.86 -1.70 -11.12
C ALA A 515 -24.10 -1.77 -9.78
N LEU A 516 -24.79 -2.23 -8.76
CA LEU A 516 -24.21 -2.49 -7.43
C LEU A 516 -23.75 -3.94 -7.32
N PRO A 517 -22.76 -4.23 -6.45
CA PRO A 517 -22.39 -5.60 -6.13
C PRO A 517 -23.64 -6.38 -5.64
N ALA A 518 -23.72 -7.67 -5.97
CA ALA A 518 -24.71 -8.53 -5.32
C ALA A 518 -24.48 -8.46 -3.81
N ALA A 519 -25.57 -8.33 -3.04
CA ALA A 519 -25.45 -8.38 -1.58
C ALA A 519 -24.76 -9.69 -1.21
N ALA A 520 -23.70 -9.62 -0.40
CA ALA A 520 -23.14 -10.82 0.22
C ALA A 520 -24.23 -11.39 1.14
N GLU A 521 -24.74 -12.61 0.80
CA GLU A 521 -25.67 -13.35 1.64
C GLU A 521 -25.05 -13.85 2.93
#